data_19bd516dc4a37f865b13d272b9dcb3f2
#
_entry.id   19bd516dc4a37f865b13d272b9dcb3f2
#
_cell.length_a   1.000
_cell.length_b   1.000
_cell.length_c   1.000
_cell.angle_alpha   90.00
_cell.angle_beta   90.00
_cell.angle_gamma   90.00
#
_symmetry.space_group_name_H-M   'P 1'
#
loop_
_entity.id
_entity.type
_entity.pdbx_description
1 polymer ?
#
loop_
_entity_poly.entity_id
_entity_poly.type
_entity_poly.pdbx_seq_one_letter_code
_entity_poly.pdbx_strand_id
1 'polypeptide(L)'
;MSGHVFVVSEWLPKENCEEALWQYFKKLMALSLKNESGCIRAHATKQIPHPGSPGKSKYKIVLLQEYVNVAAFDIHCSSDYVIEAFKKCVEDKETALVVHFNNSCTNF
;
A
#
# COMPACT_ATOMS: atom_id res chain seq x y z
N MET A 1 -16.84 -1.55 -19.79
CA MET A 1 -17.22 -1.90 -18.42
C MET A 1 -15.96 -2.10 -17.60
N SER A 2 -15.88 -1.47 -16.47
CA SER A 2 -14.75 -1.69 -15.59
C SER A 2 -15.13 -2.68 -14.50
N GLY A 3 -14.33 -3.71 -14.31
CA GLY A 3 -14.42 -4.58 -13.15
C GLY A 3 -13.76 -3.92 -11.96
N HIS A 4 -13.65 -4.69 -10.88
CA HIS A 4 -12.93 -4.23 -9.70
C HIS A 4 -11.46 -3.99 -10.03
N VAL A 5 -10.88 -3.04 -9.32
CA VAL A 5 -9.46 -2.72 -9.43
C VAL A 5 -8.73 -3.31 -8.22
N PHE A 6 -7.70 -4.09 -8.49
CA PHE A 6 -6.83 -4.64 -7.46
C PHE A 6 -5.50 -3.91 -7.49
N VAL A 7 -5.05 -3.47 -6.35
CA VAL A 7 -3.78 -2.76 -6.21
C VAL A 7 -2.88 -3.56 -5.28
N VAL A 8 -1.71 -3.90 -5.77
CA VAL A 8 -0.67 -4.58 -4.98
C VAL A 8 0.55 -3.68 -4.98
N SER A 9 0.95 -3.21 -3.82
CA SER A 9 2.17 -2.44 -3.71
C SER A 9 3.13 -3.11 -2.73
N GLU A 10 4.39 -3.21 -3.15
CA GLU A 10 5.44 -3.88 -2.39
C GLU A 10 6.46 -2.83 -1.96
N TRP A 11 6.88 -2.89 -0.69
CA TRP A 11 7.67 -1.83 -0.08
C TRP A 11 8.92 -2.38 0.59
N LEU A 12 10.05 -1.77 0.29
CA LEU A 12 11.33 -2.05 0.96
C LEU A 12 11.59 -0.93 1.95
N PRO A 13 11.41 -1.18 3.26
CA PRO A 13 11.68 -0.14 4.27
C PRO A 13 13.18 0.12 4.40
N LYS A 14 13.51 1.32 4.84
CA LYS A 14 14.87 1.61 5.30
C LYS A 14 15.20 0.73 6.50
N GLU A 15 16.48 0.51 6.72
CA GLU A 15 16.95 -0.24 7.88
C GLU A 15 16.35 0.33 9.17
N ASN A 16 15.83 -0.58 10.01
CA ASN A 16 15.18 -0.25 11.29
C ASN A 16 13.85 0.53 11.17
N CYS A 17 13.29 0.64 9.95
CA CYS A 17 12.05 1.37 9.72
C CYS A 17 10.85 0.46 9.41
N GLU A 18 11.05 -0.85 9.36
CA GLU A 18 9.99 -1.78 8.96
C GLU A 18 8.76 -1.67 9.85
N GLU A 19 8.92 -1.68 11.16
CA GLU A 19 7.78 -1.63 12.08
C GLU A 19 7.06 -0.29 12.01
N ALA A 20 7.79 0.81 11.94
CA ALA A 20 7.20 2.14 11.84
C ALA A 20 6.38 2.28 10.55
N LEU A 21 6.93 1.82 9.43
CA LEU A 21 6.25 1.87 8.14
C LEU A 21 4.98 1.01 8.15
N TRP A 22 5.07 -0.19 8.71
CA TRP A 22 3.93 -1.10 8.79
C TRP A 22 2.80 -0.52 9.64
N GLN A 23 3.12 0.06 10.78
CA GLN A 23 2.12 0.72 11.63
C GLN A 23 1.47 1.90 10.90
N TYR A 24 2.27 2.68 10.18
CA TYR A 24 1.75 3.80 9.40
C TYR A 24 0.76 3.31 8.33
N PHE A 25 1.15 2.28 7.59
CA PHE A 25 0.31 1.73 6.52
C PHE A 25 -0.95 1.06 7.05
N LYS A 26 -0.91 0.43 8.23
CA LYS A 26 -2.13 -0.12 8.84
C LYS A 26 -3.14 0.99 9.11
N LYS A 27 -2.69 2.13 9.62
CA LYS A 27 -3.56 3.27 9.86
C LYS A 27 -4.09 3.84 8.54
N LEU A 28 -3.25 3.92 7.53
CA LEU A 28 -3.63 4.43 6.21
C LEU A 28 -4.72 3.54 5.59
N MET A 29 -4.54 2.23 5.65
CA MET A 29 -5.52 1.29 5.11
C MET A 29 -6.86 1.39 5.86
N ALA A 30 -6.82 1.57 7.17
CA ALA A 30 -8.02 1.77 7.98
C ALA A 30 -8.75 3.05 7.59
N LEU A 31 -8.01 4.13 7.30
CA LEU A 31 -8.61 5.40 6.85
C LEU A 31 -9.29 5.23 5.49
N SER A 32 -8.67 4.51 4.57
CA SER A 32 -9.27 4.26 3.26
C SER A 32 -10.58 3.49 3.38
N LEU A 33 -10.60 2.45 4.19
CA LEU A 33 -11.83 1.67 4.43
C LEU A 33 -12.93 2.51 5.07
N LYS A 34 -12.56 3.41 5.98
CA LYS A 34 -13.53 4.24 6.69
C LYS A 34 -14.10 5.36 5.82
N ASN A 35 -13.25 5.99 5.00
CA ASN A 35 -13.60 7.25 4.34
C ASN A 35 -13.94 7.11 2.85
N GLU A 36 -13.63 5.96 2.24
CA GLU A 36 -13.81 5.77 0.80
C GLU A 36 -14.85 4.68 0.55
N SER A 37 -16.04 5.07 0.15
CA SER A 37 -17.14 4.11 -0.08
C SER A 37 -16.83 3.10 -1.17
N GLY A 38 -15.96 3.43 -2.12
CA GLY A 38 -15.56 2.52 -3.19
C GLY A 38 -14.40 1.61 -2.85
N CYS A 39 -13.81 1.73 -1.66
CA CYS A 39 -12.74 0.86 -1.20
C CYS A 39 -13.35 -0.38 -0.53
N ILE A 40 -13.16 -1.55 -1.15
CA ILE A 40 -13.73 -2.81 -0.67
C ILE A 40 -12.81 -3.47 0.35
N ARG A 41 -11.51 -3.47 0.07
CA ARG A 41 -10.49 -4.09 0.92
C ARG A 41 -9.23 -3.24 0.94
N ALA A 42 -8.60 -3.19 2.09
CA ALA A 42 -7.32 -2.51 2.25
C ALA A 42 -6.58 -3.16 3.41
N HIS A 43 -5.49 -3.85 3.09
CA HIS A 43 -4.70 -4.60 4.07
C HIS A 43 -3.23 -4.25 3.96
N ALA A 44 -2.62 -3.96 5.10
CA ALA A 44 -1.18 -3.84 5.20
C ALA A 44 -0.64 -5.17 5.74
N THR A 45 0.15 -5.87 4.93
CA THR A 45 0.66 -7.19 5.27
C THR A 45 2.18 -7.19 5.34
N LYS A 46 2.75 -8.18 6.03
CA LYS A 46 4.19 -8.41 6.07
C LYS A 46 4.52 -9.73 5.39
N GLN A 47 5.66 -9.76 4.70
CA GLN A 47 6.16 -10.99 4.12
C GLN A 47 6.50 -12.01 5.23
N ILE A 48 6.14 -13.25 4.99
CA ILE A 48 6.53 -14.37 5.88
C ILE A 48 7.36 -15.38 5.10
N PRO A 49 8.29 -16.10 5.75
CA PRO A 49 8.96 -17.22 5.13
C PRO A 49 8.02 -18.41 5.03
N HIS A 50 8.04 -19.11 3.89
CA HIS A 50 7.21 -20.29 3.70
C HIS A 50 7.80 -21.19 2.61
N PRO A 51 7.81 -22.52 2.79
CA PRO A 51 8.34 -23.44 1.78
C PRO A 51 7.60 -23.38 0.43
N GLY A 52 6.31 -23.04 0.44
CA GLY A 52 5.51 -22.86 -0.77
C GLY A 52 5.85 -21.61 -1.56
N SER A 53 6.69 -20.74 -1.00
CA SER A 53 7.18 -19.54 -1.65
C SER A 53 8.70 -19.50 -1.54
N PRO A 54 9.40 -20.32 -2.33
CA PRO A 54 10.84 -20.49 -2.18
C PRO A 54 11.67 -19.28 -2.60
N GLY A 55 11.14 -18.44 -3.49
CA GLY A 55 11.83 -17.21 -3.86
C GLY A 55 11.64 -16.15 -2.77
N LYS A 56 12.74 -15.52 -2.36
CA LYS A 56 12.68 -14.47 -1.37
C LYS A 56 12.57 -13.11 -2.05
N SER A 57 11.52 -12.37 -1.73
CA SER A 57 11.40 -10.99 -2.15
C SER A 57 12.13 -10.08 -1.18
N LYS A 58 12.78 -9.05 -1.69
CA LYS A 58 13.40 -8.03 -0.85
C LYS A 58 12.35 -7.15 -0.17
N TYR A 59 11.13 -7.13 -0.68
CA TYR A 59 10.07 -6.29 -0.14
C TYR A 59 9.47 -6.94 1.11
N LYS A 60 9.45 -6.18 2.19
CA LYS A 60 9.02 -6.68 3.51
C LYS A 60 7.55 -6.44 3.80
N ILE A 61 6.97 -5.42 3.17
CA ILE A 61 5.59 -5.01 3.39
C ILE A 61 4.87 -5.03 2.05
N VAL A 62 3.65 -5.59 2.04
CA VAL A 62 2.81 -5.64 0.85
C VAL A 62 1.45 -5.08 1.21
N LEU A 63 1.01 -4.06 0.49
CA LEU A 63 -0.34 -3.52 0.62
C LEU A 63 -1.23 -4.17 -0.43
N LEU A 64 -2.38 -4.65 0.01
CA LEU A 64 -3.38 -5.31 -0.84
C LEU A 64 -4.67 -4.50 -0.77
N GLN A 65 -5.12 -3.99 -1.91
CA GLN A 65 -6.30 -3.14 -1.97
C GLN A 65 -7.22 -3.56 -3.10
N GLU A 66 -8.51 -3.35 -2.91
CA GLU A 66 -9.53 -3.61 -3.92
C GLU A 66 -10.53 -2.46 -3.93
N TYR A 67 -10.84 -1.96 -5.13
CA TYR A 67 -11.77 -0.85 -5.36
C TYR A 67 -12.86 -1.30 -6.32
N VAL A 68 -14.07 -0.73 -6.20
CA VAL A 68 -15.21 -1.11 -7.04
C VAL A 68 -15.00 -0.80 -8.53
N ASN A 69 -14.18 0.23 -8.83
CA ASN A 69 -13.87 0.63 -10.21
C ASN A 69 -12.67 1.58 -10.21
N VAL A 70 -12.26 1.98 -11.40
CA VAL A 70 -11.12 2.91 -11.57
C VAL A 70 -11.39 4.27 -10.92
N ALA A 71 -12.62 4.77 -11.05
CA ALA A 71 -12.97 6.07 -10.45
C ALA A 71 -12.79 6.07 -8.92
N ALA A 72 -13.12 4.96 -8.27
CA ALA A 72 -12.92 4.81 -6.82
C ALA A 72 -11.43 4.82 -6.47
N PHE A 73 -10.60 4.19 -7.27
CA PHE A 73 -9.16 4.22 -7.07
C PHE A 73 -8.58 5.62 -7.32
N ASP A 74 -9.10 6.35 -8.31
CA ASP A 74 -8.69 7.74 -8.56
C ASP A 74 -9.01 8.62 -7.35
N ILE A 75 -10.16 8.42 -6.71
CA ILE A 75 -10.53 9.14 -5.48
C ILE A 75 -9.51 8.83 -4.37
N HIS A 76 -9.13 7.56 -4.23
CA HIS A 76 -8.10 7.17 -3.26
C HIS A 76 -6.79 7.93 -3.52
N CYS A 77 -6.31 7.92 -4.75
CA CYS A 77 -5.04 8.55 -5.12
C CYS A 77 -5.04 10.06 -4.92
N SER A 78 -6.20 10.71 -4.94
CA SER A 78 -6.34 12.16 -4.74
C SER A 78 -6.70 12.55 -3.30
N SER A 79 -6.88 11.58 -2.42
CA SER A 79 -7.20 11.84 -1.01
C SER A 79 -6.02 12.48 -0.29
N ASP A 80 -6.29 13.48 0.53
CA ASP A 80 -5.25 14.23 1.24
C ASP A 80 -4.36 13.33 2.09
N TYR A 81 -4.95 12.38 2.80
CA TYR A 81 -4.18 11.49 3.66
C TYR A 81 -3.29 10.54 2.87
N VAL A 82 -3.66 10.16 1.65
CA VAL A 82 -2.84 9.32 0.78
C VAL A 82 -1.67 10.13 0.23
N ILE A 83 -1.93 11.34 -0.25
CA ILE A 83 -0.89 12.24 -0.76
C ILE A 83 0.12 12.55 0.34
N GLU A 84 -0.36 12.86 1.53
CA GLU A 84 0.50 13.16 2.68
C GLU A 84 1.34 11.95 3.08
N ALA A 85 0.73 10.75 3.08
CA ALA A 85 1.45 9.51 3.40
C ALA A 85 2.61 9.27 2.43
N PHE A 86 2.36 9.44 1.14
CA PHE A 86 3.39 9.25 0.13
C PHE A 86 4.51 10.27 0.29
N LYS A 87 4.14 11.52 0.48
CA LYS A 87 5.10 12.60 0.69
C LYS A 87 5.99 12.32 1.90
N LYS A 88 5.38 11.97 3.03
CA LYS A 88 6.08 11.74 4.30
C LYS A 88 6.95 10.49 4.27
N CYS A 89 6.42 9.40 3.74
CA CYS A 89 7.10 8.10 3.78
C CYS A 89 8.11 7.90 2.66
N VAL A 90 7.95 8.58 1.54
CA VAL A 90 8.73 8.32 0.33
C VAL A 90 9.49 9.56 -0.15
N GLU A 91 8.82 10.69 -0.34
CA GLU A 91 9.39 11.86 -1.01
C GLU A 91 10.25 12.73 -0.11
N ASP A 92 9.83 12.95 1.13
CA ASP A 92 10.55 13.81 2.07
C ASP A 92 11.75 13.04 2.64
N LYS A 93 12.95 13.46 2.30
CA LYS A 93 14.19 12.78 2.70
C LYS A 93 14.37 12.71 4.21
N GLU A 94 13.85 13.67 4.96
CA GLU A 94 14.00 13.71 6.41
C GLU A 94 13.09 12.71 7.12
N THR A 95 11.93 12.44 6.57
CA THR A 95 10.93 11.57 7.19
C THR A 95 10.74 10.24 6.48
N ALA A 96 11.36 10.06 5.30
CA ALA A 96 11.15 8.87 4.48
C ALA A 96 11.56 7.59 5.20
N LEU A 97 10.69 6.59 5.11
CA LEU A 97 10.88 5.27 5.71
C LEU A 97 11.12 4.19 4.64
N VAL A 98 11.09 4.57 3.36
CA VAL A 98 11.10 3.65 2.23
C VAL A 98 12.35 3.84 1.39
N VAL A 99 12.99 2.72 1.01
CA VAL A 99 14.11 2.72 0.08
C VAL A 99 13.59 2.59 -1.35
N HIS A 100 12.66 1.66 -1.57
CA HIS A 100 12.14 1.33 -2.89
C HIS A 100 10.74 0.74 -2.76
N PHE A 101 9.95 0.89 -3.81
CA PHE A 101 8.63 0.26 -3.86
C PHE A 101 8.26 -0.07 -5.30
N ASN A 102 7.37 -1.06 -5.46
CA ASN A 102 6.70 -1.41 -6.71
C ASN A 102 5.21 -1.32 -6.51
N ASN A 103 4.51 -0.86 -7.53
CA ASN A 103 3.06 -0.75 -7.47
C ASN A 103 2.46 -1.35 -8.75
N SER A 104 1.54 -2.29 -8.58
CA SER A 104 0.77 -2.91 -9.66
C SER A 104 -0.70 -2.61 -9.48
N CYS A 105 -1.34 -2.18 -10.57
CA CYS A 105 -2.76 -1.94 -10.59
C CYS A 105 -3.37 -2.79 -11.69
N THR A 106 -4.28 -3.68 -11.33
CA THR A 106 -4.91 -4.61 -12.28
C THR A 106 -6.42 -4.49 -12.20
N ASN A 107 -7.07 -4.86 -13.29
CA ASN A 107 -8.51 -4.76 -13.45
C ASN A 107 -9.02 -6.02 -14.15
N PHE A 108 -10.20 -6.49 -13.77
CA PHE A 108 -10.78 -7.66 -14.45
C PHE A 108 -12.19 -7.40 -14.96
#